data_27a77cedbd1d1fda69d98f9f25e89882
#
_entry.id   27a77cedbd1d1fda69d98f9f25e89882
#
_cell.length_a   1.000
_cell.length_b   1.000
_cell.length_c   1.000
_cell.angle_alpha   90.00
_cell.angle_beta   90.00
_cell.angle_gamma   90.00
#
_symmetry.space_group_name_H-M   'P 1'
#
loop_
_entity.id
_entity.type
_entity.pdbx_description
1 polymer ?
#
loop_
_entity_poly.entity_id
_entity_poly.type
_entity_poly.pdbx_seq_one_letter_code
_entity_poly.pdbx_strand_id
1 'polypeptide(L)'
;MQLRFIDEHNDRGHLLWAEEPVGLALRGETQQAALSKLPAELTAYRRWLGLPPVPAVGVVTQEAASPLNIHDADSDILLPSEHRPLTAEEYEARKALALRSAEDFLTLYRSIPDKTHTTLPQRE
;
A
#
# COMPACT_ATOMS: atom_id res chain seq x y z
N MET A 1 -5.39 12.07 -12.68
CA MET A 1 -4.81 12.38 -11.35
C MET A 1 -3.37 11.90 -11.32
N GLN A 2 -2.47 12.67 -10.73
CA GLN A 2 -1.08 12.26 -10.53
C GLN A 2 -0.89 11.83 -9.07
N LEU A 3 -0.34 10.62 -8.87
CA LEU A 3 0.01 10.10 -7.56
C LEU A 3 1.53 10.05 -7.41
N ARG A 4 2.02 10.45 -6.25
CA ARG A 4 3.44 10.48 -5.91
C ARG A 4 3.78 9.28 -5.06
N PHE A 5 4.89 8.62 -5.38
CA PHE A 5 5.37 7.43 -4.71
C PHE A 5 6.80 7.60 -4.23
N ILE A 6 7.09 6.99 -3.09
CA ILE A 6 8.44 6.69 -2.65
C ILE A 6 8.74 5.24 -2.98
N ASP A 7 9.83 4.99 -3.66
CA ASP A 7 10.30 3.66 -4.05
C ASP A 7 11.34 3.16 -3.05
N GLU A 8 10.96 2.17 -2.27
CA GLU A 8 11.86 1.41 -1.42
C GLU A 8 12.28 0.15 -2.16
N HIS A 9 13.58 -0.04 -2.39
CA HIS A 9 14.04 -1.09 -3.28
C HIS A 9 15.33 -1.78 -2.80
N ASN A 10 15.55 -2.99 -3.31
CA ASN A 10 16.80 -3.74 -3.23
C ASN A 10 16.91 -4.71 -4.41
N ASP A 11 17.84 -5.66 -4.35
CA ASP A 11 18.04 -6.69 -5.38
C ASP A 11 16.86 -7.67 -5.53
N ARG A 12 15.88 -7.64 -4.62
CA ARG A 12 14.69 -8.50 -4.63
C ARG A 12 13.46 -7.83 -5.21
N GLY A 13 13.50 -6.53 -5.47
CA GLY A 13 12.41 -5.81 -6.09
C GLY A 13 12.17 -4.40 -5.55
N HIS A 14 10.98 -3.90 -5.82
CA HIS A 14 10.54 -2.54 -5.56
C HIS A 14 9.22 -2.55 -4.82
N LEU A 15 9.12 -1.73 -3.78
CA LEU A 15 7.91 -1.46 -3.01
C LEU A 15 7.65 0.04 -3.03
N LEU A 16 6.61 0.45 -3.74
CA LEU A 16 6.25 1.84 -3.93
C LEU A 16 5.15 2.22 -2.96
N TRP A 17 5.41 3.18 -2.09
CA TRP A 17 4.44 3.72 -1.16
C TRP A 17 3.86 5.03 -1.69
N ALA A 18 2.54 5.11 -1.80
CA ALA A 18 1.89 6.36 -2.14
C ALA A 18 2.03 7.38 -1.00
N GLU A 19 2.42 8.62 -1.33
CA GLU A 19 2.35 9.71 -0.36
C GLU A 19 0.89 9.98 0.05
N GLU A 20 -0.01 9.93 -0.92
CA GLU A 20 -1.46 9.94 -0.79
C GLU A 20 -2.09 9.14 -1.94
N PRO A 21 -3.13 8.34 -1.71
CA PRO A 21 -3.78 8.07 -0.42
C PRO A 21 -2.97 7.14 0.46
N VAL A 22 -3.04 7.36 1.76
CA VAL A 22 -2.36 6.51 2.77
C VAL A 22 -2.84 5.07 2.68
N GLY A 23 -1.89 4.14 2.69
CA GLY A 23 -2.17 2.69 2.62
C GLY A 23 -2.20 2.12 1.19
N LEU A 24 -2.05 2.94 0.16
CA LEU A 24 -1.85 2.44 -1.20
C LEU A 24 -0.36 2.13 -1.41
N ALA A 25 -0.06 0.88 -1.75
CA ALA A 25 1.28 0.43 -2.09
C ALA A 25 1.27 -0.42 -3.36
N LEU A 26 2.37 -0.38 -4.10
CA LEU A 26 2.57 -1.16 -5.33
C LEU A 26 3.86 -1.95 -5.20
N ARG A 27 3.86 -3.19 -5.66
CA ARG A 27 5.04 -4.06 -5.60
C ARG A 27 5.34 -4.69 -6.95
N GLY A 28 6.62 -4.80 -7.28
CA GLY A 28 7.07 -5.47 -8.49
C GLY A 28 8.55 -5.80 -8.46
N GLU A 29 9.01 -6.64 -9.38
CA GLU A 29 10.43 -6.93 -9.55
C GLU A 29 11.22 -5.71 -10.06
N THR A 30 10.53 -4.83 -10.78
CA THR A 30 11.06 -3.55 -11.25
C THR A 30 10.11 -2.42 -10.88
N GLN A 31 10.63 -1.21 -10.81
CA GLN A 31 9.82 0.00 -10.58
C GLN A 31 8.67 0.11 -11.62
N GLN A 32 8.96 -0.16 -12.88
CA GLN A 32 7.97 -0.12 -13.94
C GLN A 32 6.89 -1.20 -13.77
N ALA A 33 7.28 -2.42 -13.39
CA ALA A 33 6.34 -3.50 -13.09
C ALA A 33 5.41 -3.13 -11.93
N ALA A 34 5.94 -2.51 -10.88
CA ALA A 34 5.14 -2.00 -9.77
C ALA A 34 4.17 -0.91 -10.25
N LEU A 35 4.65 0.11 -10.95
CA LEU A 35 3.81 1.20 -11.46
C LEU A 35 2.70 0.73 -12.43
N SER A 36 2.94 -0.34 -13.19
CA SER A 36 1.94 -0.89 -14.10
C SER A 36 0.69 -1.42 -13.40
N LYS A 37 0.78 -1.75 -12.12
CA LYS A 37 -0.32 -2.24 -11.28
C LYS A 37 -1.22 -1.10 -10.75
N LEU A 38 -0.77 0.15 -10.85
CA LEU A 38 -1.48 1.30 -10.28
C LEU A 38 -2.98 1.37 -10.65
N PRO A 39 -3.39 1.18 -11.92
CA PRO A 39 -4.81 1.30 -12.27
C PRO A 39 -5.69 0.28 -11.54
N ALA A 40 -5.22 -0.96 -11.40
CA ALA A 40 -5.94 -2.03 -10.73
C ALA A 40 -6.00 -1.81 -9.21
N GLU A 41 -4.85 -1.54 -8.60
CA GLU A 41 -4.73 -1.33 -7.15
C GLU A 41 -5.49 -0.08 -6.69
N LEU A 42 -5.39 1.02 -7.42
CA LEU A 42 -6.16 2.22 -7.10
C LEU A 42 -7.67 2.00 -7.23
N THR A 43 -8.09 1.25 -8.25
CA THR A 43 -9.51 0.91 -8.43
C THR A 43 -9.99 0.05 -7.25
N ALA A 44 -9.23 -0.95 -6.83
CA ALA A 44 -9.56 -1.80 -5.69
C ALA A 44 -9.61 -0.99 -4.39
N TYR A 45 -8.61 -0.14 -4.15
CA TYR A 45 -8.55 0.74 -2.98
C TYR A 45 -9.75 1.68 -2.92
N ARG A 46 -10.07 2.36 -4.02
CA ARG A 46 -11.22 3.28 -4.09
C ARG A 46 -12.56 2.57 -3.92
N ARG A 47 -12.70 1.37 -4.51
CA ARG A 47 -13.89 0.54 -4.30
C ARG A 47 -14.07 0.17 -2.83
N TRP A 48 -12.98 -0.21 -2.17
CA TRP A 48 -13.01 -0.49 -0.73
C TRP A 48 -13.51 0.71 0.08
N LEU A 49 -13.13 1.92 -0.31
CA LEU A 49 -13.61 3.15 0.32
C LEU A 49 -15.04 3.57 -0.10
N GLY A 50 -15.65 2.88 -1.06
CA GLY A 50 -16.95 3.27 -1.62
C GLY A 50 -16.88 4.44 -2.59
N LEU A 51 -15.70 4.69 -3.18
CA LEU A 51 -15.45 5.80 -4.10
C LEU A 51 -15.44 5.30 -5.56
N PRO A 52 -15.84 6.12 -6.53
CA PRO A 52 -15.78 5.76 -7.94
C PRO A 52 -14.32 5.64 -8.43
N PRO A 53 -14.05 4.79 -9.44
CA PRO A 53 -12.72 4.71 -10.03
C PRO A 53 -12.32 6.04 -10.68
N VAL A 54 -11.02 6.31 -10.69
CA VAL A 54 -10.44 7.49 -11.38
C VAL A 54 -9.18 7.07 -12.11
N PRO A 55 -8.89 7.64 -13.29
CA PRO A 55 -7.62 7.43 -13.96
C PRO A 55 -6.49 8.13 -13.19
N ALA A 56 -5.35 7.47 -13.07
CA ALA A 56 -4.18 8.03 -12.42
C ALA A 56 -2.88 7.62 -13.10
N VAL A 57 -1.87 8.47 -12.95
CA VAL A 57 -0.48 8.22 -13.35
C VAL A 57 0.38 8.30 -12.10
N GLY A 58 1.25 7.32 -11.90
CA GLY A 58 2.21 7.28 -10.81
C GLY A 58 3.53 7.95 -11.18
N VAL A 59 4.09 8.72 -10.27
CA VAL A 59 5.42 9.32 -10.40
C VAL A 59 6.21 9.00 -9.15
N VAL A 60 7.40 8.42 -9.31
CA VAL A 60 8.33 8.21 -8.21
C VAL A 60 9.05 9.52 -7.92
N THR A 61 8.96 10.00 -6.70
CA THR A 61 9.53 11.28 -6.26
C THR A 61 10.76 11.11 -5.39
N GLN A 62 10.94 9.92 -4.81
CA GLN A 62 12.08 9.58 -3.98
C GLN A 62 12.39 8.09 -4.11
N GLU A 63 13.67 7.74 -4.08
CA GLU A 63 14.14 6.36 -4.05
C GLU A 63 14.95 6.12 -2.76
N ALA A 64 14.77 4.97 -2.15
CA ALA A 64 15.48 4.55 -0.96
C ALA A 64 15.88 3.08 -1.06
N ALA A 65 17.18 2.79 -0.92
CA ALA A 65 17.64 1.43 -0.79
C ALA A 65 17.31 0.88 0.60
N SER A 66 16.84 -0.36 0.68
CA SER A 66 16.47 -1.00 1.94
C SER A 66 17.13 -2.37 2.08
N PRO A 67 17.71 -2.69 3.24
CA PRO A 67 18.21 -4.04 3.53
C PRO A 67 17.10 -5.02 3.93
N LEU A 68 15.86 -4.53 4.09
CA LEU A 68 14.73 -5.29 4.58
C LEU A 68 14.15 -6.23 3.53
N ASN A 69 13.29 -7.14 3.96
CA ASN A 69 12.59 -8.04 3.08
C ASN A 69 11.35 -7.37 2.48
N ILE A 70 11.58 -6.45 1.55
CA ILE A 70 10.50 -5.69 0.88
C ILE A 70 9.50 -6.59 0.14
N HIS A 71 9.89 -7.82 -0.22
CA HIS A 71 8.96 -8.82 -0.75
C HIS A 71 7.82 -9.14 0.21
N ASP A 72 8.10 -9.11 1.51
CA ASP A 72 7.12 -9.34 2.57
C ASP A 72 6.50 -8.04 3.09
N ALA A 73 6.74 -6.94 2.38
CA ALA A 73 6.34 -5.59 2.76
C ALA A 73 6.97 -5.10 4.07
N ASP A 74 8.14 -5.66 4.44
CA ASP A 74 8.95 -5.09 5.49
C ASP A 74 9.49 -3.75 5.04
N SER A 75 9.23 -2.71 5.81
CA SER A 75 9.57 -1.33 5.48
C SER A 75 9.94 -0.54 6.71
N ASP A 76 10.94 0.32 6.58
CA ASP A 76 11.31 1.34 7.55
C ASP A 76 11.25 2.76 6.94
N ILE A 77 10.63 2.88 5.78
CA ILE A 77 10.48 4.17 5.11
C ILE A 77 9.61 5.13 5.92
N LEU A 78 10.05 6.38 6.01
CA LEU A 78 9.24 7.47 6.53
C LEU A 78 8.79 8.35 5.38
N LEU A 79 7.48 8.51 5.25
CA LEU A 79 6.92 9.44 4.27
C LEU A 79 7.16 10.88 4.71
N PRO A 80 7.32 11.84 3.78
CA PRO A 80 7.53 13.24 4.14
C PRO A 80 6.49 13.80 5.11
N SER A 81 5.24 13.37 5.00
CA SER A 81 4.15 13.73 5.90
C SER A 81 4.31 13.20 7.33
N GLU A 82 5.14 12.17 7.53
CA GLU A 82 5.35 11.53 8.84
C GLU A 82 6.46 12.20 9.67
N HIS A 83 7.19 13.16 9.09
CA HIS A 83 8.20 13.94 9.78
C HIS A 83 7.62 15.08 10.65
N ARG A 84 6.31 15.22 10.69
CA ARG A 84 5.59 16.21 11.50
C ARG A 84 4.45 15.53 12.28
N PRO A 85 4.01 16.13 13.38
CA PRO A 85 2.82 15.68 14.07
C PRO A 85 1.58 15.72 13.15
N LEU A 86 0.68 14.77 13.31
CA LEU A 86 -0.62 14.79 12.64
C LEU A 86 -1.48 15.92 13.19
N THR A 87 -2.28 16.54 12.34
CA THR A 87 -3.40 17.35 12.80
C THR A 87 -4.49 16.45 13.40
N ALA A 88 -5.40 17.03 14.18
CA ALA A 88 -6.52 16.27 14.74
C ALA A 88 -7.38 15.64 13.65
N GLU A 89 -7.62 16.34 12.55
CA GLU A 89 -8.38 15.83 11.39
C GLU A 89 -7.68 14.66 10.71
N GLU A 90 -6.37 14.79 10.44
CA GLU A 90 -5.56 13.72 9.88
C GLU A 90 -5.53 12.48 10.78
N TYR A 91 -5.40 12.68 12.09
CA TYR A 91 -5.44 11.58 13.07
C TYR A 91 -6.76 10.82 13.00
N GLU A 92 -7.91 11.52 13.06
CA GLU A 92 -9.22 10.86 13.02
C GLU A 92 -9.45 10.16 11.67
N ALA A 93 -9.02 10.74 10.54
CA ALA A 93 -9.12 10.10 9.23
C ALA A 93 -8.29 8.82 9.15
N ARG A 94 -7.03 8.85 9.60
CA ARG A 94 -6.15 7.67 9.59
C ARG A 94 -6.62 6.59 10.56
N LYS A 95 -7.09 6.98 11.74
CA LYS A 95 -7.70 6.08 12.70
C LYS A 95 -8.94 5.38 12.13
N ALA A 96 -9.82 6.10 11.43
CA ALA A 96 -10.97 5.52 10.78
C ALA A 96 -10.60 4.48 9.72
N LEU A 97 -9.55 4.76 8.89
CA LEU A 97 -9.02 3.79 7.93
C LEU A 97 -8.47 2.53 8.62
N ALA A 98 -7.69 2.70 9.68
CA ALA A 98 -7.11 1.58 10.43
C ALA A 98 -8.18 0.68 11.05
N LEU A 99 -9.19 1.27 11.68
CA LEU A 99 -10.31 0.53 12.28
C LEU A 99 -11.12 -0.20 11.21
N ARG A 100 -11.45 0.46 10.10
CA ARG A 100 -12.15 -0.16 8.97
C ARG A 100 -11.36 -1.35 8.40
N SER A 101 -10.06 -1.17 8.19
CA SER A 101 -9.19 -2.25 7.71
C SER A 101 -9.20 -3.46 8.65
N ALA A 102 -9.10 -3.22 9.95
CA ALA A 102 -9.14 -4.28 10.95
C ALA A 102 -10.50 -5.02 10.98
N GLU A 103 -11.60 -4.30 10.89
CA GLU A 103 -12.96 -4.89 10.84
C GLU A 103 -13.17 -5.73 9.58
N ASP A 104 -12.77 -5.22 8.41
CA ASP A 104 -12.88 -5.92 7.14
C ASP A 104 -11.99 -7.16 7.11
N PHE A 105 -10.77 -7.08 7.65
CA PHE A 105 -9.88 -8.22 7.82
C PHE A 105 -10.51 -9.28 8.74
N LEU A 106 -11.07 -8.88 9.86
CA LEU A 106 -11.75 -9.80 10.77
C LEU A 106 -12.93 -10.49 10.09
N THR A 107 -13.71 -9.76 9.30
CA THR A 107 -14.83 -10.31 8.52
C THR A 107 -14.33 -11.33 7.51
N LEU A 108 -13.27 -11.01 6.76
CA LEU A 108 -12.62 -11.94 5.83
C LEU A 108 -12.11 -13.18 6.55
N TYR A 109 -11.38 -13.02 7.65
CA TYR A 109 -10.86 -14.12 8.44
C TYR A 109 -11.97 -15.06 8.94
N ARG A 110 -13.08 -14.52 9.41
CA ARG A 110 -14.23 -15.30 9.87
C ARG A 110 -14.92 -16.07 8.74
N SER A 111 -14.86 -15.59 7.51
CA SER A 111 -15.43 -16.23 6.34
C SER A 111 -14.64 -17.43 5.83
N ILE A 112 -13.37 -17.58 6.23
CA ILE A 112 -12.49 -18.64 5.78
C ILE A 112 -12.84 -19.94 6.54
N PRO A 113 -13.23 -21.03 5.84
CA PRO A 113 -13.62 -22.28 6.48
C PRO A 113 -12.48 -22.97 7.21
N ASP A 114 -11.32 -23.06 6.58
CA ASP A 114 -10.12 -23.69 7.13
C ASP A 114 -9.08 -22.62 7.51
N LYS A 115 -9.02 -22.31 8.81
CA LYS A 115 -8.09 -21.35 9.37
C LYS A 115 -6.70 -21.93 9.69
N THR A 116 -6.52 -23.22 9.49
CA THR A 116 -5.24 -23.92 9.72
C THR A 116 -4.39 -24.05 8.46
N HIS A 117 -4.93 -23.63 7.32
CA HIS A 117 -4.22 -23.64 6.04
C HIS A 117 -3.05 -22.66 6.07
N THR A 118 -1.84 -23.20 5.84
CA THR A 118 -0.58 -22.44 5.99
C THR A 118 0.24 -22.36 4.71
N THR A 119 -0.33 -22.71 3.56
CA THR A 119 0.36 -22.60 2.27
C THR A 119 0.52 -21.14 1.90
N LEU A 120 1.78 -20.74 1.64
CA LEU A 120 2.05 -19.39 1.16
C LEU A 120 1.46 -19.18 -0.24
N PRO A 121 0.81 -18.05 -0.50
CA PRO A 121 0.34 -17.72 -1.84
C PRO A 121 1.52 -17.54 -2.79
N GLN A 122 1.30 -17.83 -4.07
CA GLN A 122 2.23 -17.38 -5.10
C GLN A 122 2.25 -15.85 -5.13
N ARG A 123 3.45 -15.29 -5.13
CA ARG A 123 3.66 -13.85 -5.22
C ARG A 123 4.15 -13.52 -6.62
N GLU A 124 3.56 -12.53 -7.21
CA GLU A 124 3.96 -11.96 -8.50
C GLU A 124 4.91 -10.78 -8.31
#